data_cd115372de8db16a630f9dd98418f668
#
_entry.id   cd115372de8db16a630f9dd98418f668
#
_cell.length_a   1.000
_cell.length_b   1.000
_cell.length_c   1.000
_cell.angle_alpha   90.00
_cell.angle_beta   90.00
_cell.angle_gamma   90.00
#
_symmetry.space_group_name_H-M   'P 1'
#
loop_
_entity.id
_entity.type
_entity.pdbx_description
1 polymer ?
#
loop_
_entity_poly.entity_id
_entity_poly.type
_entity_poly.pdbx_seq_one_letter_code
_entity_poly.pdbx_strand_id
1 'polypeptide(L)'
;PIKGAKFQIWYASNSTDTGELNDLGTYFSDASGKIILPEVKDGWYKVTELEPASGYAIKEPATQECFISGGESKVLTFENTPLSAIIIRKVDSESGQPLEGAWFRVRYLGGTSGTGGTVVGEIKTSQNGTAILTGLAAGTYVCEEISAPDGYVITDATETVYLSGKDQDVITVTFGNDKMGSLLIVKKDAVTGAPISDVEFFITDSDGSVIGNANGKYVTDSAGTIRIDGLTPGMTVIACEVRAKDGYILDDTPQSIKIKRNSVMTLEFRNQPKGGVLVKKVDAVTNAPISDVEFLVTDSDGNLIGNANGKFVTDSAGTFTITDVAPDTTLVIKETRAKDGYILDDTPQTVKVKSNEVITVEFRNQPKGGVLVKKVDAATNEPISDVEFLVTDSDGNFIGNANGKFITDSTGTFTITDIAPGTTLIIKETRAKDGYLLDDTPQTVKVKSNEMITLEFRNQPLGGLRIIKLDSVTKKPLEGVQFRITYSDGSFVADEGGKLSSNGLYMTDANGEILIRDIVGTLVVTEVKTIPGYTIDEATRSQTIVVNPDDLQTLIVYNVPAGGLQIIKSDEDTGERLGGVKFEIRKINGEIL
;
A
#
# COMPACT_ATOMS: atom_id res chain seq x y z
N PRO A 1 64.94 16.54 -28.40
CA PRO A 1 65.84 17.68 -28.11
C PRO A 1 67.31 17.25 -28.24
N ILE A 2 68.11 18.06 -28.90
CA ILE A 2 69.53 17.80 -29.08
C ILE A 2 70.34 18.80 -28.26
N LYS A 3 71.07 18.29 -27.26
CA LYS A 3 71.93 19.10 -26.39
C LYS A 3 73.31 19.26 -26.98
N GLY A 4 73.86 20.47 -26.94
CA GLY A 4 75.29 20.74 -27.23
C GLY A 4 75.60 21.09 -28.68
N ALA A 5 74.58 21.26 -29.51
CA ALA A 5 74.78 21.86 -30.82
C ALA A 5 75.19 23.32 -30.68
N LYS A 6 76.17 23.76 -31.41
CA LYS A 6 76.80 25.09 -31.31
C LYS A 6 76.29 25.97 -32.44
N PHE A 7 75.80 27.13 -32.04
CA PHE A 7 75.27 28.12 -32.94
C PHE A 7 76.01 29.46 -32.82
N GLN A 8 76.16 30.13 -33.93
CA GLN A 8 76.61 31.52 -34.00
C GLN A 8 75.37 32.38 -34.29
N ILE A 9 75.22 33.45 -33.53
CA ILE A 9 74.08 34.37 -33.72
C ILE A 9 74.59 35.77 -34.00
N TRP A 10 74.06 36.36 -35.06
CA TRP A 10 74.36 37.75 -35.46
C TRP A 10 73.05 38.56 -35.46
N TYR A 11 73.23 39.87 -35.27
CA TYR A 11 72.18 40.87 -35.29
C TYR A 11 72.51 41.94 -36.34
N ALA A 12 71.44 42.40 -37.05
CA ALA A 12 71.51 43.55 -37.90
C ALA A 12 70.27 44.41 -37.76
N SER A 13 70.44 45.73 -37.75
CA SER A 13 69.30 46.65 -37.60
C SER A 13 68.49 46.77 -38.91
N ASN A 14 69.08 46.51 -40.07
CA ASN A 14 68.43 46.73 -41.40
C ASN A 14 68.23 45.41 -42.14
N SER A 15 69.25 44.73 -42.59
CA SER A 15 69.24 43.50 -43.41
C SER A 15 70.47 42.67 -43.13
N THR A 16 70.36 41.35 -43.16
CA THR A 16 71.47 40.42 -43.00
C THR A 16 72.38 40.36 -44.21
N ASP A 17 71.90 40.79 -45.39
CA ASP A 17 72.65 40.78 -46.67
C ASP A 17 73.50 42.04 -46.95
N THR A 18 73.07 43.18 -46.47
CA THR A 18 73.66 44.52 -46.76
C THR A 18 74.01 45.33 -45.51
N GLY A 19 73.65 44.89 -44.35
CA GLY A 19 73.85 45.56 -43.06
C GLY A 19 75.15 45.10 -42.39
N GLU A 20 75.64 45.94 -41.44
CA GLU A 20 76.72 45.57 -40.55
C GLU A 20 76.23 44.49 -39.57
N LEU A 21 76.80 43.28 -39.65
CA LEU A 21 76.43 42.15 -38.73
C LEU A 21 77.19 42.31 -37.41
N ASN A 22 76.47 42.53 -36.37
CA ASN A 22 76.99 42.52 -34.99
C ASN A 22 77.00 41.08 -34.47
N ASP A 23 78.15 40.59 -34.12
CA ASP A 23 78.35 39.27 -33.51
C ASP A 23 77.79 39.26 -32.05
N LEU A 24 76.78 38.44 -31.84
CA LEU A 24 76.19 38.23 -30.50
C LEU A 24 76.85 37.09 -29.70
N GLY A 25 77.78 36.34 -30.42
CA GLY A 25 78.52 35.23 -29.83
C GLY A 25 77.99 33.85 -30.19
N THR A 26 78.63 32.88 -29.60
CA THR A 26 78.29 31.47 -29.77
C THR A 26 77.47 30.94 -28.61
N TYR A 27 76.46 30.15 -28.94
CA TYR A 27 75.54 29.54 -27.97
C TYR A 27 75.49 28.03 -28.20
N PHE A 28 75.16 27.32 -27.09
CA PHE A 28 74.95 25.87 -27.14
C PHE A 28 73.52 25.52 -26.75
N SER A 29 72.92 24.59 -27.46
CA SER A 29 71.62 24.07 -27.12
C SER A 29 71.67 23.38 -25.74
N ASP A 30 70.69 23.65 -24.88
CA ASP A 30 70.52 23.09 -23.52
C ASP A 30 70.01 21.63 -23.59
N ALA A 31 69.72 21.06 -22.45
CA ALA A 31 69.18 19.70 -22.29
C ALA A 31 67.79 19.53 -22.92
N SER A 32 67.08 20.63 -23.16
CA SER A 32 65.77 20.63 -23.85
C SER A 32 65.89 20.94 -25.36
N GLY A 33 67.16 21.01 -25.88
CA GLY A 33 67.47 21.32 -27.26
C GLY A 33 67.17 22.78 -27.62
N LYS A 34 67.18 23.70 -26.70
CA LYS A 34 66.78 25.10 -26.89
C LYS A 34 67.95 26.04 -26.59
N ILE A 35 67.97 27.12 -27.32
CA ILE A 35 68.73 28.34 -27.02
C ILE A 35 67.66 29.43 -26.89
N ILE A 36 67.67 30.10 -25.78
CA ILE A 36 66.68 31.19 -25.49
C ILE A 36 67.48 32.47 -25.30
N LEU A 37 67.23 33.44 -26.12
CA LEU A 37 67.75 34.79 -25.95
C LEU A 37 66.58 35.69 -25.47
N PRO A 38 66.52 36.02 -24.19
CA PRO A 38 65.51 36.95 -23.70
C PRO A 38 65.92 38.39 -24.04
N GLU A 39 64.95 39.29 -24.11
CA GLU A 39 65.15 40.75 -24.25
C GLU A 39 65.99 41.17 -25.47
N VAL A 40 65.73 40.56 -26.64
CA VAL A 40 66.36 40.87 -27.88
C VAL A 40 65.81 42.18 -28.48
N LYS A 41 66.68 42.93 -29.24
CA LYS A 41 66.24 44.19 -29.89
C LYS A 41 65.45 43.89 -31.17
N ASP A 42 64.64 44.84 -31.57
CA ASP A 42 64.00 44.81 -32.89
C ASP A 42 65.02 44.84 -33.99
N GLY A 43 64.86 43.94 -34.97
CA GLY A 43 65.82 43.80 -36.11
C GLY A 43 65.91 42.41 -36.65
N TRP A 44 66.88 42.19 -37.53
CA TRP A 44 67.16 40.94 -38.14
C TRP A 44 68.16 40.11 -37.32
N TYR A 45 67.89 38.82 -37.25
CA TYR A 45 68.70 37.82 -36.59
C TYR A 45 69.11 36.76 -37.62
N LYS A 46 70.42 36.48 -37.73
CA LYS A 46 70.94 35.38 -38.48
C LYS A 46 71.51 34.36 -37.51
N VAL A 47 71.08 33.13 -37.61
CA VAL A 47 71.46 32.03 -36.74
C VAL A 47 72.08 30.94 -37.65
N THR A 48 73.34 30.59 -37.37
CA THR A 48 74.06 29.51 -38.10
C THR A 48 74.47 28.43 -37.12
N GLU A 49 74.11 27.19 -37.40
CA GLU A 49 74.68 26.05 -36.70
C GLU A 49 76.14 25.84 -37.20
N LEU A 50 77.11 25.97 -36.27
CA LEU A 50 78.52 25.81 -36.54
C LEU A 50 79.00 24.37 -36.37
N GLU A 51 78.51 23.74 -35.32
CA GLU A 51 78.91 22.38 -34.95
C GLU A 51 77.63 21.62 -34.49
N PRO A 52 77.37 20.46 -35.04
CA PRO A 52 76.28 19.65 -34.57
C PRO A 52 76.66 19.06 -33.21
N ALA A 53 75.64 18.60 -32.44
CA ALA A 53 75.91 17.82 -31.26
C ALA A 53 76.65 16.51 -31.60
N SER A 54 77.35 15.95 -30.64
CA SER A 54 78.05 14.66 -30.85
C SER A 54 77.10 13.59 -31.38
N GLY A 55 77.49 12.92 -32.43
CA GLY A 55 76.70 11.87 -33.06
C GLY A 55 75.69 12.35 -34.15
N TYR A 56 75.74 13.64 -34.51
CA TYR A 56 74.90 14.24 -35.53
C TYR A 56 75.70 14.92 -36.61
N ALA A 57 75.12 15.05 -37.80
CA ALA A 57 75.58 15.92 -38.87
C ALA A 57 74.58 17.08 -39.03
N ILE A 58 75.08 18.24 -39.39
CA ILE A 58 74.27 19.39 -39.72
C ILE A 58 73.41 19.02 -40.96
N LYS A 59 72.10 19.29 -40.85
CA LYS A 59 71.14 19.19 -41.94
C LYS A 59 70.95 20.58 -42.56
N GLU A 60 71.19 20.73 -43.81
CA GLU A 60 70.93 22.02 -44.47
C GLU A 60 69.46 22.41 -44.53
N PRO A 61 69.15 23.70 -44.37
CA PRO A 61 70.10 24.79 -44.30
C PRO A 61 70.63 25.00 -42.83
N ALA A 62 71.99 25.07 -42.74
CA ALA A 62 72.68 25.35 -41.48
C ALA A 62 72.46 26.76 -40.98
N THR A 63 71.87 27.64 -41.78
CA THR A 63 71.64 29.03 -41.46
C THR A 63 70.17 29.35 -41.69
N GLN A 64 69.55 30.03 -40.66
CA GLN A 64 68.21 30.58 -40.77
C GLN A 64 68.18 32.02 -40.27
N GLU A 65 67.28 32.80 -40.82
CA GLU A 65 67.14 34.22 -40.51
C GLU A 65 65.70 34.53 -40.10
N CYS A 66 65.54 35.49 -39.16
CA CYS A 66 64.23 35.98 -38.81
C CYS A 66 64.31 37.48 -38.47
N PHE A 67 63.18 38.16 -38.64
CA PHE A 67 62.97 39.53 -38.21
C PHE A 67 62.13 39.52 -36.94
N ILE A 68 62.56 40.25 -35.95
CA ILE A 68 61.84 40.40 -34.65
C ILE A 68 61.45 41.87 -34.50
N SER A 69 60.19 42.16 -34.16
CA SER A 69 59.71 43.53 -33.92
C SER A 69 58.66 43.55 -32.85
N GLY A 70 58.54 44.66 -32.15
CA GLY A 70 57.43 44.95 -31.25
C GLY A 70 57.22 43.95 -30.08
N GLY A 71 58.31 43.31 -29.61
CA GLY A 71 58.23 42.36 -28.49
C GLY A 71 57.80 40.95 -28.90
N GLU A 72 57.75 40.62 -30.18
CA GLU A 72 57.47 39.28 -30.69
C GLU A 72 58.54 38.26 -30.29
N SER A 73 58.15 37.01 -30.09
CA SER A 73 59.05 35.87 -29.98
C SER A 73 59.02 35.06 -31.27
N LYS A 74 60.20 34.78 -31.86
CA LYS A 74 60.36 33.89 -33.05
C LYS A 74 61.04 32.62 -32.59
N VAL A 75 60.66 31.53 -33.23
CA VAL A 75 61.32 30.20 -33.06
C VAL A 75 61.91 29.78 -34.38
N LEU A 76 63.18 29.55 -34.36
CA LEU A 76 63.91 28.93 -35.44
C LEU A 76 64.18 27.47 -35.10
N THR A 77 63.90 26.56 -36.02
CA THR A 77 64.08 25.12 -35.78
C THR A 77 65.15 24.58 -36.71
N PHE A 78 66.20 24.06 -36.10
CA PHE A 78 67.29 23.38 -36.83
C PHE A 78 67.19 21.87 -36.61
N GLU A 79 67.34 21.14 -37.63
CA GLU A 79 67.36 19.67 -37.63
C GLU A 79 68.74 19.14 -37.91
N ASN A 80 69.11 18.12 -37.15
CA ASN A 80 70.38 17.41 -37.46
C ASN A 80 70.09 15.96 -37.83
N THR A 81 70.91 15.43 -38.75
CA THR A 81 70.82 14.03 -39.11
C THR A 81 71.79 13.23 -38.22
N PRO A 82 71.35 12.20 -37.56
CA PRO A 82 72.24 11.39 -36.73
C PRO A 82 73.23 10.65 -37.56
N LEU A 83 74.46 10.54 -37.07
CA LEU A 83 75.50 9.67 -37.59
C LEU A 83 75.32 8.31 -36.89
N SER A 84 75.36 7.20 -37.60
CA SER A 84 75.17 5.86 -37.01
C SER A 84 74.05 5.86 -35.91
N ALA A 85 72.84 5.85 -36.38
CA ALA A 85 71.70 6.01 -35.50
C ALA A 85 70.58 5.02 -35.84
N ILE A 86 69.80 4.70 -34.82
CA ILE A 86 68.47 4.05 -34.94
C ILE A 86 67.41 5.10 -34.73
N ILE A 87 66.52 5.25 -35.69
CA ILE A 87 65.27 6.02 -35.54
C ILE A 87 64.14 5.02 -35.36
N ILE A 88 63.51 5.10 -34.22
CA ILE A 88 62.28 4.36 -33.99
C ILE A 88 61.13 5.27 -34.37
N ARG A 89 60.22 4.79 -35.22
CA ARG A 89 58.97 5.44 -35.59
C ARG A 89 57.83 4.67 -35.00
N LYS A 90 57.09 5.31 -34.10
CA LYS A 90 55.91 4.74 -33.47
C LYS A 90 54.65 5.29 -34.10
N VAL A 91 53.76 4.39 -34.53
CA VAL A 91 52.52 4.78 -35.19
C VAL A 91 51.34 3.98 -34.67
N ASP A 92 50.16 4.57 -34.80
CA ASP A 92 48.89 3.86 -34.69
C ASP A 92 48.76 2.87 -35.84
N SER A 93 48.52 1.59 -35.58
CA SER A 93 48.52 0.51 -36.57
C SER A 93 47.44 0.69 -37.66
N GLU A 94 46.36 1.39 -37.36
CA GLU A 94 45.23 1.57 -38.29
C GLU A 94 45.36 2.86 -39.09
N SER A 95 45.65 3.98 -38.44
CA SER A 95 45.66 5.30 -39.06
C SER A 95 47.04 5.72 -39.58
N GLY A 96 48.09 5.07 -39.09
CA GLY A 96 49.47 5.45 -39.39
C GLY A 96 49.92 6.75 -38.71
N GLN A 97 49.07 7.34 -37.86
CA GLN A 97 49.41 8.57 -37.17
C GLN A 97 50.52 8.34 -36.13
N PRO A 98 51.42 9.33 -35.96
CA PRO A 98 52.52 9.22 -35.02
C PRO A 98 52.00 9.14 -33.57
N LEU A 99 52.69 8.33 -32.73
CA LEU A 99 52.37 8.14 -31.34
C LEU A 99 53.50 8.64 -30.43
N GLU A 100 53.18 9.63 -29.63
CA GLU A 100 54.04 10.16 -28.56
C GLU A 100 53.96 9.25 -27.32
N GLY A 101 55.09 9.14 -26.61
CA GLY A 101 55.08 8.58 -25.26
C GLY A 101 55.42 7.10 -25.14
N ALA A 102 55.62 6.39 -26.26
CA ALA A 102 56.09 5.01 -26.23
C ALA A 102 57.54 4.93 -25.73
N TRP A 103 57.83 4.01 -24.84
CA TRP A 103 59.16 3.75 -24.36
C TRP A 103 59.76 2.53 -25.02
N PHE A 104 61.06 2.69 -25.47
CA PHE A 104 61.82 1.64 -26.11
C PHE A 104 63.11 1.41 -25.37
N ARG A 105 63.48 0.14 -25.21
CA ARG A 105 64.80 -0.31 -24.78
C ARG A 105 65.54 -0.84 -25.96
N VAL A 106 66.73 -0.32 -26.22
CA VAL A 106 67.60 -0.77 -27.28
C VAL A 106 68.74 -1.57 -26.65
N ARG A 107 68.94 -2.80 -27.17
CA ARG A 107 69.99 -3.72 -26.72
C ARG A 107 70.96 -4.00 -27.86
N TYR A 108 72.27 -4.02 -27.55
CA TYR A 108 73.30 -4.44 -28.43
C TYR A 108 73.59 -5.95 -28.26
N LEU A 109 73.50 -6.73 -29.35
CA LEU A 109 73.70 -8.18 -29.34
C LEU A 109 75.11 -8.59 -29.68
N GLY A 110 75.96 -7.66 -30.13
CA GLY A 110 77.26 -8.02 -30.69
C GLY A 110 77.13 -8.70 -32.09
N GLY A 111 77.96 -9.62 -32.36
CA GLY A 111 77.92 -10.42 -33.58
C GLY A 111 77.11 -11.71 -33.51
N THR A 112 76.38 -11.93 -32.37
CA THR A 112 75.62 -13.14 -32.10
C THR A 112 74.09 -12.86 -32.10
N SER A 113 73.34 -13.78 -32.70
CA SER A 113 71.87 -13.74 -32.65
C SER A 113 71.37 -14.29 -31.28
N GLY A 114 70.57 -13.51 -30.52
CA GLY A 114 69.97 -13.93 -29.25
C GLY A 114 69.21 -12.83 -28.57
N THR A 115 68.37 -13.17 -27.61
CA THR A 115 67.56 -12.23 -26.80
C THR A 115 68.32 -11.59 -25.65
N GLY A 116 69.57 -12.01 -25.38
CA GLY A 116 70.49 -11.37 -24.45
C GLY A 116 71.22 -10.22 -25.11
N GLY A 117 71.68 -9.24 -24.37
CA GLY A 117 72.47 -8.14 -24.87
C GLY A 117 72.55 -6.99 -23.89
N THR A 118 73.59 -6.13 -24.07
CA THR A 118 73.79 -4.96 -23.25
C THR A 118 72.81 -3.87 -23.63
N VAL A 119 72.05 -3.33 -22.66
CA VAL A 119 71.19 -2.15 -22.86
C VAL A 119 72.08 -0.95 -23.18
N VAL A 120 71.87 -0.37 -24.38
CA VAL A 120 72.63 0.81 -24.83
C VAL A 120 71.83 2.10 -24.73
N GLY A 121 70.52 1.99 -24.60
CA GLY A 121 69.67 3.15 -24.34
C GLY A 121 68.23 2.77 -24.07
N GLU A 122 67.54 3.64 -23.30
CA GLU A 122 66.08 3.68 -23.19
C GLU A 122 65.62 5.04 -23.71
N ILE A 123 64.71 5.02 -24.67
CA ILE A 123 64.29 6.22 -25.40
C ILE A 123 62.77 6.28 -25.48
N LYS A 124 62.24 7.49 -25.49
CA LYS A 124 60.80 7.76 -25.54
C LYS A 124 60.45 8.49 -26.84
N THR A 125 59.33 8.12 -27.47
CA THR A 125 58.88 8.82 -28.68
C THR A 125 58.32 10.21 -28.34
N SER A 126 58.67 11.16 -29.18
CA SER A 126 58.21 12.55 -29.13
C SER A 126 56.88 12.73 -29.86
N GLN A 127 56.35 13.94 -29.93
CA GLN A 127 55.07 14.28 -30.57
C GLN A 127 54.97 13.82 -32.03
N ASN A 128 56.08 13.78 -32.74
CA ASN A 128 56.13 13.29 -34.14
C ASN A 128 56.23 11.74 -34.22
N GLY A 129 56.09 11.04 -33.10
CA GLY A 129 56.18 9.58 -33.03
C GLY A 129 57.59 9.02 -33.20
N THR A 130 58.64 9.83 -33.10
CA THR A 130 59.98 9.35 -33.25
C THR A 130 60.78 9.37 -31.96
N ALA A 131 61.67 8.39 -31.84
CA ALA A 131 62.74 8.36 -30.88
C ALA A 131 64.06 8.03 -31.59
N ILE A 132 65.11 8.71 -31.22
CA ILE A 132 66.41 8.60 -31.95
C ILE A 132 67.51 8.23 -30.96
N LEU A 133 68.29 7.21 -31.29
CA LEU A 133 69.48 6.82 -30.55
C LEU A 133 70.69 6.92 -31.48
N THR A 134 71.66 7.76 -31.09
CA THR A 134 72.82 8.10 -31.91
C THR A 134 74.13 7.56 -31.32
N GLY A 135 75.19 7.61 -32.03
CA GLY A 135 76.52 7.22 -31.60
C GLY A 135 76.67 5.70 -31.38
N LEU A 136 75.88 4.94 -32.10
CA LEU A 136 75.83 3.49 -31.97
C LEU A 136 77.01 2.83 -32.72
N ALA A 137 77.58 1.77 -32.11
CA ALA A 137 78.65 0.96 -32.77
C ALA A 137 78.02 0.06 -33.85
N ALA A 138 78.90 -0.42 -34.80
CA ALA A 138 78.48 -1.43 -35.76
C ALA A 138 78.04 -2.73 -35.07
N GLY A 139 76.98 -3.37 -35.56
CA GLY A 139 76.50 -4.63 -35.08
C GLY A 139 74.95 -4.73 -35.01
N THR A 140 74.49 -5.78 -34.44
CA THR A 140 73.05 -6.10 -34.34
C THR A 140 72.44 -5.51 -33.04
N TYR A 141 71.31 -4.86 -33.22
CA TYR A 141 70.49 -4.27 -32.12
C TYR A 141 69.10 -4.84 -32.12
N VAL A 142 68.54 -4.98 -30.92
CA VAL A 142 67.12 -5.28 -30.72
C VAL A 142 66.48 -4.04 -30.10
N CYS A 143 65.47 -3.51 -30.75
CA CYS A 143 64.60 -2.47 -30.26
C CYS A 143 63.36 -3.14 -29.68
N GLU A 144 63.16 -2.99 -28.40
CA GLU A 144 62.04 -3.57 -27.63
C GLU A 144 61.14 -2.45 -27.12
N GLU A 145 59.86 -2.48 -27.49
CA GLU A 145 58.88 -1.60 -26.87
C GLU A 145 58.55 -2.12 -25.47
N ILE A 146 58.87 -1.34 -24.46
CA ILE A 146 58.67 -1.68 -23.03
C ILE A 146 57.44 -1.03 -22.42
N SER A 147 56.90 0.01 -23.05
CA SER A 147 55.65 0.65 -22.63
C SER A 147 54.99 1.33 -23.83
N ALA A 148 53.72 0.97 -24.03
CA ALA A 148 52.88 1.65 -25.02
C ALA A 148 52.47 3.04 -24.53
N PRO A 149 52.08 3.95 -25.43
CA PRO A 149 51.37 5.17 -25.05
C PRO A 149 50.03 4.88 -24.42
N ASP A 150 49.52 5.83 -23.61
CA ASP A 150 48.21 5.70 -22.99
C ASP A 150 47.11 5.42 -24.04
N GLY A 151 46.24 4.44 -23.75
CA GLY A 151 45.17 4.02 -24.64
C GLY A 151 45.57 3.08 -25.76
N TYR A 152 46.83 2.61 -25.78
CA TYR A 152 47.33 1.66 -26.77
C TYR A 152 47.87 0.38 -26.14
N VAL A 153 47.91 -0.68 -26.92
CA VAL A 153 48.49 -1.97 -26.54
C VAL A 153 49.63 -2.31 -27.47
N ILE A 154 50.72 -2.84 -26.91
CA ILE A 154 51.86 -3.33 -27.69
C ILE A 154 51.41 -4.53 -28.56
N THR A 155 51.57 -4.44 -29.88
CA THR A 155 51.25 -5.54 -30.78
C THR A 155 52.52 -6.27 -31.26
N ASP A 156 53.54 -5.51 -31.62
CA ASP A 156 54.86 -6.03 -32.00
C ASP A 156 55.89 -5.46 -31.03
N ALA A 157 56.36 -6.28 -30.11
CA ALA A 157 57.19 -5.80 -29.02
C ALA A 157 58.64 -5.58 -29.42
N THR A 158 59.15 -6.26 -30.45
CA THR A 158 60.57 -6.24 -30.74
C THR A 158 60.88 -6.22 -32.27
N GLU A 159 61.87 -5.42 -32.66
CA GLU A 159 62.42 -5.41 -33.96
C GLU A 159 63.94 -5.50 -33.87
N THR A 160 64.58 -6.22 -34.86
CA THR A 160 66.02 -6.40 -34.94
C THR A 160 66.59 -5.62 -36.09
N VAL A 161 67.62 -4.83 -35.83
CA VAL A 161 68.31 -4.02 -36.86
C VAL A 161 69.82 -4.26 -36.86
N TYR A 162 70.46 -4.09 -38.00
CA TYR A 162 71.89 -4.18 -38.16
C TYR A 162 72.47 -2.84 -38.64
N LEU A 163 73.39 -2.25 -37.86
CA LEU A 163 74.14 -1.05 -38.24
C LEU A 163 75.49 -1.46 -38.83
N SER A 164 75.82 -0.98 -40.02
CA SER A 164 77.07 -1.29 -40.70
C SER A 164 78.25 -0.53 -40.13
N GLY A 165 78.02 0.54 -39.36
CA GLY A 165 79.07 1.40 -38.82
C GLY A 165 79.65 2.42 -39.80
N LYS A 166 79.02 2.64 -40.94
CA LYS A 166 79.38 3.71 -41.87
C LYS A 166 78.82 5.05 -41.34
N ASP A 167 79.55 6.12 -41.65
CA ASP A 167 79.10 7.48 -41.38
C ASP A 167 77.73 7.70 -42.03
N GLN A 168 76.78 8.30 -41.23
CA GLN A 168 75.40 8.53 -41.62
C GLN A 168 74.57 7.24 -41.84
N ASP A 169 74.99 6.11 -41.27
CA ASP A 169 74.21 4.88 -41.27
C ASP A 169 73.05 5.04 -40.31
N VAL A 170 71.90 5.45 -40.85
CA VAL A 170 70.65 5.72 -40.07
C VAL A 170 69.59 4.72 -40.51
N ILE A 171 69.21 3.85 -39.62
CA ILE A 171 68.10 2.89 -39.85
C ILE A 171 66.87 3.33 -39.15
N THR A 172 65.72 3.36 -39.84
CA THR A 172 64.41 3.61 -39.28
C THR A 172 63.68 2.28 -39.14
N VAL A 173 63.22 2.00 -37.92
CA VAL A 173 62.26 0.90 -37.57
C VAL A 173 60.94 1.46 -37.22
N THR A 174 59.88 0.82 -37.70
CA THR A 174 58.48 1.27 -37.41
C THR A 174 57.76 0.25 -36.58
N PHE A 175 57.22 0.69 -35.47
CA PHE A 175 56.38 -0.09 -34.59
C PHE A 175 54.93 0.43 -34.63
N GLY A 176 53.98 -0.47 -34.85
CA GLY A 176 52.54 -0.17 -34.73
C GLY A 176 52.00 -0.55 -33.36
N ASN A 177 51.09 0.22 -32.80
CA ASN A 177 50.29 -0.22 -31.69
C ASN A 177 48.82 -0.11 -32.03
N ASP A 178 48.07 -1.08 -31.53
CA ASP A 178 46.62 -1.05 -31.63
C ASP A 178 46.03 -0.18 -30.55
N LYS A 179 45.16 0.74 -30.96
CA LYS A 179 44.38 1.51 -30.00
C LYS A 179 43.43 0.60 -29.27
N MET A 180 43.39 0.72 -27.96
CA MET A 180 42.47 -0.06 -27.11
C MET A 180 41.04 0.19 -27.51
N GLY A 181 40.19 -0.80 -27.28
CA GLY A 181 38.76 -0.71 -27.45
C GLY A 181 38.04 -0.47 -26.12
N SER A 182 36.75 -0.36 -26.20
CA SER A 182 35.88 -0.17 -25.05
C SER A 182 34.66 -1.09 -25.13
N LEU A 183 34.10 -1.42 -23.96
CA LEU A 183 32.81 -2.05 -23.83
C LEU A 183 31.80 -1.02 -23.30
N LEU A 184 30.63 -0.98 -23.91
CA LEU A 184 29.46 -0.29 -23.41
C LEU A 184 28.37 -1.32 -23.16
N ILE A 185 27.93 -1.48 -21.92
CA ILE A 185 26.72 -2.22 -21.57
C ILE A 185 25.58 -1.21 -21.51
N VAL A 186 24.46 -1.57 -22.14
CA VAL A 186 23.22 -0.77 -22.11
C VAL A 186 22.12 -1.63 -21.54
N LYS A 187 21.58 -1.20 -20.42
CA LYS A 187 20.49 -1.89 -19.72
C LYS A 187 19.18 -1.17 -19.91
N LYS A 188 18.18 -1.87 -20.42
CA LYS A 188 16.87 -1.32 -20.76
C LYS A 188 15.73 -2.13 -20.20
N ASP A 189 14.63 -1.44 -19.94
CA ASP A 189 13.32 -2.03 -19.71
C ASP A 189 12.83 -2.73 -20.99
N ALA A 190 12.41 -3.98 -20.86
CA ALA A 190 12.00 -4.79 -22.00
C ALA A 190 10.68 -4.34 -22.64
N VAL A 191 9.82 -3.62 -21.89
CA VAL A 191 8.52 -3.13 -22.35
C VAL A 191 8.60 -1.71 -22.89
N THR A 192 9.22 -0.81 -22.15
CA THR A 192 9.24 0.62 -22.46
C THR A 192 10.49 1.07 -23.23
N GLY A 193 11.58 0.28 -23.17
CA GLY A 193 12.88 0.66 -23.68
C GLY A 193 13.63 1.69 -22.85
N ALA A 194 13.08 2.11 -21.73
CA ALA A 194 13.71 3.06 -20.82
C ALA A 194 14.99 2.50 -20.19
N PRO A 195 15.99 3.34 -19.88
CA PRO A 195 17.20 2.90 -19.21
C PRO A 195 16.92 2.43 -17.78
N ILE A 196 17.68 1.40 -17.33
CA ILE A 196 17.59 0.88 -15.96
C ILE A 196 18.93 1.09 -15.25
N SER A 197 18.94 1.92 -14.21
CA SER A 197 20.07 2.12 -13.28
C SER A 197 20.12 1.03 -12.20
N ASP A 198 21.22 0.98 -11.46
CA ASP A 198 21.39 0.16 -10.26
C ASP A 198 21.33 -1.36 -10.49
N VAL A 199 21.58 -1.80 -11.73
CA VAL A 199 21.70 -3.20 -12.11
C VAL A 199 23.16 -3.62 -12.03
N GLU A 200 23.47 -4.69 -11.29
CA GLU A 200 24.84 -5.17 -11.10
C GLU A 200 25.19 -6.26 -12.11
N PHE A 201 26.32 -6.07 -12.76
CA PHE A 201 26.92 -7.02 -13.71
C PHE A 201 28.23 -7.57 -13.18
N PHE A 202 28.51 -8.83 -13.49
CA PHE A 202 29.81 -9.45 -13.34
C PHE A 202 30.44 -9.63 -14.72
N ILE A 203 31.69 -9.13 -14.88
CA ILE A 203 32.33 -9.03 -16.18
C ILE A 203 33.68 -9.73 -16.15
N THR A 204 33.86 -10.69 -17.05
CA THR A 204 35.11 -11.48 -17.20
C THR A 204 35.57 -11.53 -18.66
N ASP A 205 36.78 -12.05 -18.85
CA ASP A 205 37.21 -12.51 -20.15
C ASP A 205 36.81 -13.99 -20.41
N SER A 206 37.23 -14.55 -21.55
CA SER A 206 36.94 -15.94 -21.92
C SER A 206 37.55 -16.99 -20.97
N ASP A 207 38.59 -16.62 -20.26
CA ASP A 207 39.32 -17.51 -19.37
C ASP A 207 38.80 -17.42 -17.92
N GLY A 208 37.78 -16.57 -17.69
CA GLY A 208 37.16 -16.32 -16.39
C GLY A 208 37.92 -15.30 -15.54
N SER A 209 38.94 -14.64 -16.07
CA SER A 209 39.67 -13.58 -15.38
C SER A 209 38.78 -12.33 -15.30
N VAL A 210 38.71 -11.70 -14.13
CA VAL A 210 37.90 -10.50 -13.94
C VAL A 210 38.46 -9.31 -14.72
N ILE A 211 37.58 -8.53 -15.31
CA ILE A 211 37.93 -7.35 -16.07
C ILE A 211 37.82 -6.10 -15.21
N GLY A 212 38.85 -5.26 -15.25
CA GLY A 212 38.92 -3.99 -14.56
C GLY A 212 39.19 -4.11 -13.07
N ASN A 213 38.86 -3.05 -12.36
CA ASN A 213 38.89 -2.98 -10.89
C ASN A 213 37.54 -3.37 -10.32
N ALA A 214 37.39 -3.39 -9.03
CA ALA A 214 36.15 -3.78 -8.32
C ALA A 214 35.76 -5.28 -8.45
N ASN A 215 36.73 -6.17 -8.55
CA ASN A 215 36.49 -7.62 -8.61
C ASN A 215 35.50 -8.02 -9.73
N GLY A 216 35.51 -7.34 -10.88
CA GLY A 216 34.64 -7.61 -12.02
C GLY A 216 33.18 -7.16 -11.84
N LYS A 217 32.85 -6.49 -10.76
CA LYS A 217 31.49 -6.02 -10.47
C LYS A 217 31.29 -4.58 -10.89
N TYR A 218 30.25 -4.34 -11.65
CA TYR A 218 29.88 -3.04 -12.18
C TYR A 218 28.40 -2.81 -12.03
N VAL A 219 28.00 -1.56 -11.82
CA VAL A 219 26.60 -1.16 -11.62
C VAL A 219 26.23 -0.13 -12.69
N THR A 220 25.05 -0.29 -13.31
CA THR A 220 24.57 0.67 -14.30
C THR A 220 24.27 2.04 -13.66
N ASP A 221 24.68 3.09 -14.36
CA ASP A 221 24.44 4.48 -14.00
C ASP A 221 22.97 4.92 -14.26
N SER A 222 22.68 6.21 -14.07
CA SER A 222 21.35 6.80 -14.33
C SER A 222 20.90 6.71 -15.79
N ALA A 223 21.83 6.57 -16.72
CA ALA A 223 21.55 6.35 -18.14
C ALA A 223 21.40 4.86 -18.50
N GLY A 224 21.43 3.98 -17.48
CA GLY A 224 21.39 2.53 -17.67
C GLY A 224 22.66 1.97 -18.31
N THR A 225 23.83 2.62 -18.14
CA THR A 225 25.06 2.22 -18.84
C THR A 225 26.19 1.84 -17.90
N ILE A 226 27.04 0.96 -18.39
CA ILE A 226 28.38 0.68 -17.85
C ILE A 226 29.36 0.86 -19.00
N ARG A 227 30.38 1.69 -18.80
CA ARG A 227 31.46 1.85 -19.77
C ARG A 227 32.77 1.37 -19.17
N ILE A 228 33.47 0.55 -19.92
CA ILE A 228 34.82 0.05 -19.60
C ILE A 228 35.75 0.36 -20.76
N ASP A 229 36.69 1.23 -20.50
CA ASP A 229 37.72 1.64 -21.50
C ASP A 229 39.03 0.85 -21.27
N GLY A 230 39.92 0.93 -22.25
CA GLY A 230 41.24 0.35 -22.11
C GLY A 230 41.30 -1.17 -22.28
N LEU A 231 40.38 -1.74 -23.05
CA LEU A 231 40.31 -3.18 -23.30
C LEU A 231 41.20 -3.58 -24.51
N THR A 232 41.95 -4.66 -24.33
CA THR A 232 42.83 -5.17 -25.38
C THR A 232 42.03 -5.66 -26.59
N PRO A 233 42.37 -5.18 -27.83
CA PRO A 233 41.75 -5.69 -29.05
C PRO A 233 41.94 -7.20 -29.18
N GLY A 234 40.88 -7.87 -29.64
CA GLY A 234 40.92 -9.33 -29.82
C GLY A 234 40.45 -10.14 -28.62
N MET A 235 40.44 -9.56 -27.41
CA MET A 235 39.87 -10.25 -26.23
C MET A 235 38.36 -10.43 -26.37
N THR A 236 37.84 -11.50 -25.82
CA THR A 236 36.39 -11.72 -25.69
C THR A 236 35.99 -11.38 -24.27
N VAL A 237 35.04 -10.46 -24.15
CA VAL A 237 34.45 -10.07 -22.86
C VAL A 237 33.11 -10.75 -22.69
N ILE A 238 32.83 -11.27 -21.50
CA ILE A 238 31.59 -11.91 -21.09
C ILE A 238 30.99 -11.06 -19.98
N ALA A 239 29.73 -10.64 -20.13
CA ALA A 239 28.97 -9.91 -19.12
C ALA A 239 27.76 -10.72 -18.73
N CYS A 240 27.53 -10.85 -17.41
CA CYS A 240 26.40 -11.54 -16.83
C CYS A 240 25.75 -10.61 -15.78
N GLU A 241 24.44 -10.47 -15.82
CA GLU A 241 23.72 -9.78 -14.77
C GLU A 241 23.67 -10.65 -13.51
N VAL A 242 24.04 -10.08 -12.36
CA VAL A 242 24.07 -10.81 -11.07
C VAL A 242 23.07 -10.25 -10.07
N ARG A 243 22.56 -9.05 -10.29
CA ARG A 243 21.50 -8.45 -9.48
C ARG A 243 20.67 -7.48 -10.33
N ALA A 244 19.39 -7.74 -10.45
CA ALA A 244 18.43 -6.83 -11.06
C ALA A 244 18.14 -5.65 -10.12
N LYS A 245 17.61 -4.58 -10.70
CA LYS A 245 16.97 -3.51 -9.94
C LYS A 245 15.64 -4.01 -9.38
N ASP A 246 15.27 -3.49 -8.19
CA ASP A 246 13.96 -3.78 -7.59
C ASP A 246 12.83 -3.45 -8.58
N GLY A 247 11.83 -4.30 -8.62
CA GLY A 247 10.74 -4.20 -9.60
C GLY A 247 11.02 -4.88 -10.95
N TYR A 248 12.19 -5.50 -11.14
CA TYR A 248 12.55 -6.23 -12.35
C TYR A 248 12.89 -7.69 -12.08
N ILE A 249 12.75 -8.51 -13.11
CA ILE A 249 13.20 -9.90 -13.10
C ILE A 249 14.68 -9.92 -13.48
N LEU A 250 15.48 -10.70 -12.74
CA LEU A 250 16.86 -10.98 -13.09
C LEU A 250 16.90 -11.83 -14.37
N ASP A 251 17.67 -11.39 -15.35
CA ASP A 251 18.08 -12.20 -16.50
C ASP A 251 19.59 -12.44 -16.41
N ASP A 252 19.96 -13.57 -15.88
CA ASP A 252 21.35 -13.99 -15.67
C ASP A 252 21.97 -14.65 -16.90
N THR A 253 21.32 -14.57 -18.05
CA THR A 253 21.85 -15.09 -19.32
C THR A 253 23.08 -14.30 -19.72
N PRO A 254 24.29 -14.91 -19.82
CA PRO A 254 25.49 -14.19 -20.17
C PRO A 254 25.51 -13.82 -21.65
N GLN A 255 25.99 -12.62 -21.94
CA GLN A 255 26.31 -12.22 -23.31
C GLN A 255 27.82 -12.00 -23.47
N SER A 256 28.35 -12.26 -24.65
CA SER A 256 29.76 -12.10 -24.94
C SER A 256 29.99 -11.29 -26.21
N ILE A 257 31.11 -10.55 -26.25
CA ILE A 257 31.50 -9.76 -27.39
C ILE A 257 33.03 -9.70 -27.52
N LYS A 258 33.54 -9.73 -28.76
CA LYS A 258 34.96 -9.58 -29.05
C LYS A 258 35.29 -8.10 -29.20
N ILE A 259 36.27 -7.61 -28.45
CA ILE A 259 36.71 -6.21 -28.49
C ILE A 259 37.45 -5.94 -29.80
N LYS A 260 37.08 -4.87 -30.46
CA LYS A 260 37.77 -4.36 -31.66
C LYS A 260 38.61 -3.14 -31.30
N ARG A 261 39.74 -2.96 -32.00
CA ARG A 261 40.58 -1.77 -31.82
C ARG A 261 39.80 -0.50 -32.15
N ASN A 262 40.08 0.56 -31.42
CA ASN A 262 39.52 1.89 -31.60
C ASN A 262 37.98 1.92 -31.70
N SER A 263 37.31 0.98 -31.07
CA SER A 263 35.87 0.82 -31.20
C SER A 263 35.20 0.64 -29.84
N VAL A 264 34.01 1.21 -29.71
CA VAL A 264 33.11 0.94 -28.56
C VAL A 264 32.20 -0.21 -28.95
N MET A 265 32.41 -1.36 -28.34
CA MET A 265 31.56 -2.54 -28.53
C MET A 265 30.37 -2.47 -27.56
N THR A 266 29.15 -2.71 -28.02
CA THR A 266 27.94 -2.58 -27.20
C THR A 266 27.25 -3.91 -26.97
N LEU A 267 26.92 -4.21 -25.71
CA LEU A 267 26.02 -5.27 -25.31
C LEU A 267 24.75 -4.65 -24.75
N GLU A 268 23.59 -5.05 -25.27
CA GLU A 268 22.29 -4.60 -24.78
C GLU A 268 21.62 -5.71 -24.02
N PHE A 269 21.25 -5.42 -22.77
CA PHE A 269 20.49 -6.30 -21.87
C PHE A 269 19.13 -5.69 -21.59
N ARG A 270 18.11 -6.53 -21.49
CA ARG A 270 16.75 -6.11 -21.23
C ARG A 270 16.18 -6.90 -20.05
N ASN A 271 15.62 -6.20 -19.04
CA ASN A 271 14.88 -6.86 -17.97
C ASN A 271 13.38 -6.63 -18.13
N GLN A 272 12.62 -7.68 -17.84
CA GLN A 272 11.18 -7.61 -17.74
C GLN A 272 10.80 -6.93 -16.43
N PRO A 273 10.04 -5.80 -16.45
CA PRO A 273 9.48 -5.27 -15.23
C PRO A 273 8.42 -6.24 -14.67
N LYS A 274 8.43 -6.38 -13.38
CA LYS A 274 7.39 -7.09 -12.66
C LYS A 274 6.08 -6.32 -12.75
N GLY A 275 4.99 -6.98 -12.49
CA GLY A 275 3.68 -6.39 -12.42
C GLY A 275 3.11 -6.41 -11.02
N GLY A 276 1.85 -6.02 -10.92
CA GLY A 276 1.13 -6.04 -9.66
C GLY A 276 -0.37 -6.17 -9.84
N VAL A 277 -1.05 -6.29 -8.70
CA VAL A 277 -2.51 -6.32 -8.63
C VAL A 277 -2.97 -5.39 -7.51
N LEU A 278 -3.88 -4.48 -7.85
CA LEU A 278 -4.62 -3.67 -6.90
C LEU A 278 -5.96 -4.37 -6.62
N VAL A 279 -6.16 -4.81 -5.40
CA VAL A 279 -7.45 -5.34 -4.97
C VAL A 279 -8.26 -4.20 -4.36
N LYS A 280 -9.52 -4.11 -4.82
CA LYS A 280 -10.52 -3.18 -4.28
C LYS A 280 -11.63 -3.98 -3.64
N LYS A 281 -12.01 -3.61 -2.44
CA LYS A 281 -13.14 -4.16 -1.71
C LYS A 281 -14.20 -3.10 -1.50
N VAL A 282 -15.39 -3.36 -2.00
CA VAL A 282 -16.49 -2.38 -1.96
C VAL A 282 -17.79 -3.01 -1.49
N ASP A 283 -18.63 -2.17 -0.92
CA ASP A 283 -20.02 -2.48 -0.59
C ASP A 283 -20.83 -2.71 -1.87
N ALA A 284 -21.54 -3.82 -1.94
CA ALA A 284 -22.28 -4.23 -3.14
C ALA A 284 -23.50 -3.33 -3.42
N VAL A 285 -23.97 -2.55 -2.45
CA VAL A 285 -25.13 -1.65 -2.58
C VAL A 285 -24.71 -0.22 -2.84
N THR A 286 -23.75 0.29 -2.06
CA THR A 286 -23.37 1.70 -2.05
C THR A 286 -22.11 2.00 -2.86
N ASN A 287 -21.33 0.98 -3.23
CA ASN A 287 -19.98 1.06 -3.78
C ASN A 287 -18.95 1.75 -2.86
N ALA A 288 -19.29 1.97 -1.59
CA ALA A 288 -18.36 2.50 -0.61
C ALA A 288 -17.21 1.51 -0.33
N PRO A 289 -15.99 1.98 -0.08
CA PRO A 289 -14.86 1.12 0.25
C PRO A 289 -15.06 0.40 1.59
N ILE A 290 -14.58 -0.85 1.67
CA ILE A 290 -14.64 -1.66 2.89
C ILE A 290 -13.22 -1.96 3.39
N SER A 291 -12.85 -1.41 4.54
CA SER A 291 -11.59 -1.71 5.25
C SER A 291 -11.67 -3.00 6.06
N ASP A 292 -10.52 -3.46 6.56
CA ASP A 292 -10.41 -4.56 7.53
C ASP A 292 -10.92 -5.93 7.03
N VAL A 293 -10.98 -6.11 5.71
CA VAL A 293 -11.32 -7.39 5.06
C VAL A 293 -10.03 -8.15 4.78
N GLU A 294 -9.97 -9.42 5.23
CA GLU A 294 -8.78 -10.27 5.07
C GLU A 294 -8.90 -11.15 3.82
N PHE A 295 -7.79 -11.18 3.07
CA PHE A 295 -7.64 -12.01 1.88
C PHE A 295 -6.44 -12.94 2.00
N LEU A 296 -6.55 -14.10 1.38
CA LEU A 296 -5.44 -15.00 1.09
C LEU A 296 -5.11 -14.92 -0.40
N VAL A 297 -3.82 -14.75 -0.71
CA VAL A 297 -3.32 -14.69 -2.08
C VAL A 297 -2.32 -15.82 -2.32
N THR A 298 -2.58 -16.60 -3.35
CA THR A 298 -1.67 -17.67 -3.81
C THR A 298 -1.43 -17.56 -5.31
N ASP A 299 -0.46 -18.29 -5.82
CA ASP A 299 -0.38 -18.59 -7.25
C ASP A 299 -1.31 -19.78 -7.62
N SER A 300 -1.30 -20.18 -8.90
CA SER A 300 -2.09 -21.32 -9.40
C SER A 300 -1.67 -22.66 -8.79
N ASP A 301 -0.45 -22.77 -8.27
CA ASP A 301 0.09 -23.98 -7.68
C ASP A 301 -0.13 -24.04 -6.15
N GLY A 302 -0.74 -22.97 -5.59
CA GLY A 302 -1.04 -22.84 -4.17
C GLY A 302 0.10 -22.26 -3.33
N ASN A 303 1.19 -21.77 -3.97
CA ASN A 303 2.26 -21.10 -3.23
C ASN A 303 1.79 -19.72 -2.77
N LEU A 304 2.13 -19.37 -1.54
CA LEU A 304 1.75 -18.10 -0.93
C LEU A 304 2.48 -16.92 -1.59
N ILE A 305 1.75 -15.88 -1.94
CA ILE A 305 2.29 -14.69 -2.58
C ILE A 305 2.37 -13.53 -1.59
N GLY A 306 3.49 -12.81 -1.63
CA GLY A 306 3.78 -11.70 -0.75
C GLY A 306 4.39 -12.12 0.59
N ASN A 307 4.44 -11.18 1.51
CA ASN A 307 4.88 -11.41 2.89
C ASN A 307 3.67 -11.79 3.78
N ALA A 308 3.91 -12.10 5.04
CA ALA A 308 2.89 -12.50 6.01
C ALA A 308 2.04 -13.72 5.62
N ASN A 309 2.65 -14.75 5.02
CA ASN A 309 1.98 -15.99 4.64
C ASN A 309 0.80 -15.79 3.67
N GLY A 310 0.96 -14.92 2.69
CA GLY A 310 -0.06 -14.66 1.67
C GLY A 310 -1.28 -13.89 2.16
N LYS A 311 -1.25 -13.36 3.39
CA LYS A 311 -2.37 -12.61 3.98
C LYS A 311 -2.27 -11.13 3.68
N PHE A 312 -3.38 -10.56 3.24
CA PHE A 312 -3.55 -9.14 2.98
C PHE A 312 -4.83 -8.65 3.65
N VAL A 313 -4.82 -7.40 4.09
CA VAL A 313 -5.98 -6.75 4.72
C VAL A 313 -6.22 -5.43 4.01
N THR A 314 -7.49 -5.13 3.71
CA THR A 314 -7.84 -3.86 3.07
C THR A 314 -7.68 -2.68 4.03
N ASP A 315 -7.12 -1.60 3.52
CA ASP A 315 -6.94 -0.31 4.20
C ASP A 315 -8.23 0.51 4.30
N SER A 316 -8.15 1.76 4.77
CA SER A 316 -9.29 2.68 4.87
C SER A 316 -9.91 3.05 3.52
N ALA A 317 -9.16 2.91 2.42
CA ALA A 317 -9.67 3.09 1.06
C ALA A 317 -10.28 1.80 0.49
N GLY A 318 -10.37 0.74 1.28
CA GLY A 318 -10.86 -0.57 0.86
C GLY A 318 -9.89 -1.28 -0.08
N THR A 319 -8.58 -1.00 -0.02
CA THR A 319 -7.61 -1.51 -0.98
C THR A 319 -6.41 -2.18 -0.33
N PHE A 320 -5.77 -3.05 -1.08
CA PHE A 320 -4.37 -3.44 -0.89
C PHE A 320 -3.73 -3.70 -2.25
N THR A 321 -2.41 -3.58 -2.30
CA THR A 321 -1.65 -3.80 -3.53
C THR A 321 -0.68 -4.97 -3.35
N ILE A 322 -0.63 -5.83 -4.36
CA ILE A 322 0.36 -6.90 -4.49
C ILE A 322 1.36 -6.42 -5.54
N THR A 323 2.61 -6.22 -5.13
CA THR A 323 3.69 -5.73 -6.00
C THR A 323 4.72 -6.82 -6.26
N ASP A 324 5.61 -6.56 -7.20
CA ASP A 324 6.80 -7.40 -7.47
C ASP A 324 6.49 -8.83 -7.89
N VAL A 325 5.36 -9.03 -8.55
CA VAL A 325 4.96 -10.34 -9.09
C VAL A 325 5.50 -10.50 -10.51
N ALA A 326 6.06 -11.67 -10.79
CA ALA A 326 6.56 -12.00 -12.13
C ALA A 326 5.39 -11.95 -13.16
N PRO A 327 5.61 -11.40 -14.37
CA PRO A 327 4.64 -11.49 -15.44
C PRO A 327 4.25 -12.94 -15.72
N ASP A 328 3.05 -13.13 -16.23
CA ASP A 328 2.44 -14.42 -16.53
C ASP A 328 2.08 -15.28 -15.31
N THR A 329 2.45 -14.87 -14.07
CA THR A 329 1.95 -15.51 -12.86
C THR A 329 0.43 -15.32 -12.76
N THR A 330 -0.29 -16.40 -12.54
CA THR A 330 -1.72 -16.36 -12.24
C THR A 330 -1.91 -16.34 -10.73
N LEU A 331 -2.47 -15.24 -10.21
CA LEU A 331 -2.82 -15.13 -8.81
C LEU A 331 -4.24 -15.62 -8.57
N VAL A 332 -4.44 -16.30 -7.46
CA VAL A 332 -5.74 -16.70 -6.91
C VAL A 332 -5.96 -15.90 -5.63
N ILE A 333 -6.96 -15.04 -5.63
CA ILE A 333 -7.26 -14.12 -4.53
C ILE A 333 -8.60 -14.54 -3.93
N LYS A 334 -8.61 -14.86 -2.64
CA LYS A 334 -9.79 -15.35 -1.92
C LYS A 334 -9.98 -14.54 -0.64
N GLU A 335 -11.19 -14.07 -0.41
CA GLU A 335 -11.56 -13.47 0.87
C GLU A 335 -11.64 -14.56 1.94
N THR A 336 -11.02 -14.32 3.10
CA THR A 336 -11.00 -15.27 4.23
C THR A 336 -11.77 -14.77 5.44
N ARG A 337 -11.93 -13.46 5.57
CA ARG A 337 -12.73 -12.84 6.63
C ARG A 337 -13.34 -11.52 6.15
N ALA A 338 -14.66 -11.43 6.21
CA ALA A 338 -15.38 -10.20 5.96
C ALA A 338 -15.25 -9.22 7.15
N LYS A 339 -15.51 -7.96 6.89
CA LYS A 339 -15.74 -6.97 7.96
C LYS A 339 -17.08 -7.23 8.64
N ASP A 340 -17.16 -6.92 9.93
CA ASP A 340 -18.42 -7.00 10.68
C ASP A 340 -19.51 -6.18 9.97
N GLY A 341 -20.72 -6.72 9.96
CA GLY A 341 -21.83 -6.14 9.21
C GLY A 341 -21.90 -6.55 7.74
N TYR A 342 -20.98 -7.37 7.24
CA TYR A 342 -20.98 -7.89 5.86
C TYR A 342 -21.02 -9.41 5.80
N ILE A 343 -21.49 -9.92 4.68
CA ILE A 343 -21.44 -11.35 4.36
C ILE A 343 -20.09 -11.66 3.73
N LEU A 344 -19.45 -12.73 4.17
CA LEU A 344 -18.25 -13.28 3.55
C LEU A 344 -18.62 -13.84 2.16
N ASP A 345 -17.92 -13.36 1.13
CA ASP A 345 -17.91 -14.00 -0.19
C ASP A 345 -16.53 -14.65 -0.40
N ASP A 346 -16.46 -15.94 -0.13
CA ASP A 346 -15.22 -16.71 -0.24
C ASP A 346 -14.96 -17.27 -1.65
N THR A 347 -15.69 -16.80 -2.65
CA THR A 347 -15.48 -17.13 -4.05
C THR A 347 -14.15 -16.55 -4.54
N PRO A 348 -13.17 -17.38 -4.95
CA PRO A 348 -11.90 -16.86 -5.39
C PRO A 348 -12.01 -16.20 -6.77
N GLN A 349 -11.25 -15.11 -6.97
CA GLN A 349 -11.01 -14.55 -8.30
C GLN A 349 -9.58 -14.83 -8.73
N THR A 350 -9.39 -15.05 -10.03
CA THR A 350 -8.09 -15.29 -10.63
C THR A 350 -7.70 -14.13 -11.54
N VAL A 351 -6.42 -13.74 -11.50
CA VAL A 351 -5.87 -12.68 -12.34
C VAL A 351 -4.47 -13.05 -12.82
N LYS A 352 -4.23 -12.93 -14.12
CA LYS A 352 -2.90 -13.13 -14.71
C LYS A 352 -2.12 -11.82 -14.72
N VAL A 353 -1.00 -11.78 -14.02
CA VAL A 353 -0.15 -10.58 -13.91
C VAL A 353 0.50 -10.27 -15.24
N LYS A 354 0.51 -9.00 -15.63
CA LYS A 354 1.20 -8.50 -16.80
C LYS A 354 2.41 -7.65 -16.43
N SER A 355 3.38 -7.65 -17.33
CA SER A 355 4.61 -6.87 -17.16
C SER A 355 4.30 -5.37 -17.12
N ASN A 356 4.87 -4.66 -16.15
CA ASN A 356 4.73 -3.21 -15.96
C ASN A 356 3.27 -2.71 -15.85
N GLU A 357 2.36 -3.56 -15.39
CA GLU A 357 0.94 -3.22 -15.24
C GLU A 357 0.47 -3.53 -13.83
N VAL A 358 -0.34 -2.66 -13.24
CA VAL A 358 -1.10 -2.93 -12.02
C VAL A 358 -2.55 -3.17 -12.42
N ILE A 359 -2.95 -4.44 -12.40
CA ILE A 359 -4.31 -4.85 -12.75
C ILE A 359 -5.22 -4.66 -11.54
N THR A 360 -6.39 -4.07 -11.74
CA THR A 360 -7.38 -3.91 -10.66
C THR A 360 -8.35 -5.07 -10.64
N VAL A 361 -8.54 -5.68 -9.47
CA VAL A 361 -9.56 -6.72 -9.20
C VAL A 361 -10.49 -6.20 -8.12
N GLU A 362 -11.79 -6.23 -8.39
CA GLU A 362 -12.81 -5.73 -7.47
C GLU A 362 -13.60 -6.87 -6.84
N PHE A 363 -13.69 -6.86 -5.52
CA PHE A 363 -14.52 -7.75 -4.72
C PHE A 363 -15.64 -6.96 -4.06
N ARG A 364 -16.83 -7.54 -4.01
CA ARG A 364 -18.03 -6.92 -3.46
C ARG A 364 -18.60 -7.75 -2.32
N ASN A 365 -18.86 -7.14 -1.17
CA ASN A 365 -19.60 -7.80 -0.09
C ASN A 365 -20.98 -7.19 0.06
N GLN A 366 -21.94 -8.06 0.29
CA GLN A 366 -23.30 -7.68 0.64
C GLN A 366 -23.34 -7.22 2.11
N PRO A 367 -23.75 -5.97 2.39
CA PRO A 367 -24.00 -5.59 3.78
C PRO A 367 -25.21 -6.36 4.32
N LYS A 368 -25.09 -6.77 5.54
CA LYS A 368 -26.19 -7.35 6.30
C LYS A 368 -27.26 -6.29 6.57
N GLY A 369 -28.43 -6.71 6.92
CA GLY A 369 -29.53 -5.84 7.31
C GLY A 369 -29.99 -6.10 8.73
N GLY A 370 -31.07 -5.46 9.10
CA GLY A 370 -31.65 -5.62 10.43
C GLY A 370 -33.12 -5.28 10.49
N VAL A 371 -33.70 -5.49 11.68
CA VAL A 371 -35.09 -5.16 11.99
C VAL A 371 -35.12 -4.43 13.32
N LEU A 372 -35.80 -3.28 13.34
CA LEU A 372 -36.19 -2.55 14.54
C LEU A 372 -37.62 -2.91 14.87
N VAL A 373 -37.85 -3.54 15.97
CA VAL A 373 -39.21 -3.81 16.51
C VAL A 373 -39.60 -2.68 17.42
N LYS A 374 -40.79 -2.13 17.19
CA LYS A 374 -41.42 -1.15 18.06
C LYS A 374 -42.67 -1.76 18.67
N LYS A 375 -42.84 -1.61 19.97
CA LYS A 375 -44.02 -2.00 20.72
C LYS A 375 -44.70 -0.79 21.30
N VAL A 376 -45.93 -0.58 20.92
CA VAL A 376 -46.69 0.61 21.35
C VAL A 376 -48.08 0.24 21.85
N ASP A 377 -48.62 1.10 22.72
CA ASP A 377 -50.01 1.10 23.15
C ASP A 377 -50.92 1.41 21.96
N ALA A 378 -51.94 0.59 21.76
CA ALA A 378 -52.84 0.72 20.62
C ALA A 378 -53.74 1.97 20.69
N ALA A 379 -54.00 2.51 21.88
CA ALA A 379 -54.84 3.68 22.10
C ALA A 379 -54.04 4.98 22.10
N THR A 380 -52.88 5.00 22.80
CA THR A 380 -52.12 6.23 23.04
C THR A 380 -50.91 6.39 22.15
N ASN A 381 -50.43 5.32 21.50
CA ASN A 381 -49.16 5.17 20.77
C ASN A 381 -47.91 5.33 21.67
N GLU A 382 -48.06 5.32 22.96
CA GLU A 382 -46.92 5.37 23.88
C GLU A 382 -46.14 4.06 23.84
N PRO A 383 -44.80 4.09 24.04
CA PRO A 383 -43.96 2.90 23.99
C PRO A 383 -44.25 1.94 25.16
N ILE A 384 -44.20 0.63 24.89
CA ILE A 384 -44.37 -0.41 25.91
C ILE A 384 -43.08 -1.17 26.11
N SER A 385 -42.48 -1.05 27.30
CA SER A 385 -41.31 -1.83 27.73
C SER A 385 -41.68 -3.21 28.27
N ASP A 386 -40.67 -4.07 28.46
CA ASP A 386 -40.79 -5.36 29.16
C ASP A 386 -41.71 -6.40 28.46
N VAL A 387 -41.93 -6.22 27.13
CA VAL A 387 -42.67 -7.16 26.30
C VAL A 387 -41.69 -8.16 25.68
N GLU A 388 -41.96 -9.47 25.84
CA GLU A 388 -41.10 -10.53 25.33
C GLU A 388 -41.57 -11.01 23.96
N PHE A 389 -40.59 -11.12 23.04
CA PHE A 389 -40.79 -11.64 21.70
C PHE A 389 -39.89 -12.85 21.45
N LEU A 390 -40.39 -13.77 20.63
CA LEU A 390 -39.63 -14.85 20.03
C LEU A 390 -39.38 -14.52 18.55
N VAL A 391 -38.12 -14.63 18.13
CA VAL A 391 -37.70 -14.39 16.75
C VAL A 391 -37.08 -15.65 16.15
N THR A 392 -37.63 -16.10 15.03
CA THR A 392 -37.11 -17.23 14.28
C THR A 392 -36.96 -16.86 12.80
N ASP A 393 -36.21 -17.68 12.04
CA ASP A 393 -36.28 -17.67 10.58
C ASP A 393 -37.45 -18.52 10.07
N SER A 394 -37.59 -18.61 8.73
CA SER A 394 -38.64 -19.44 8.08
C SER A 394 -38.52 -20.93 8.34
N ASP A 395 -37.32 -21.41 8.73
CA ASP A 395 -37.04 -22.82 9.01
C ASP A 395 -37.20 -23.16 10.50
N GLY A 396 -37.56 -22.14 11.32
CA GLY A 396 -37.76 -22.27 12.74
C GLY A 396 -36.48 -22.16 13.59
N ASN A 397 -35.35 -21.77 12.99
CA ASN A 397 -34.12 -21.55 13.75
C ASN A 397 -34.22 -20.24 14.54
N PHE A 398 -33.76 -20.25 15.77
CA PHE A 398 -33.73 -19.06 16.60
C PHE A 398 -32.72 -18.04 16.08
N ILE A 399 -33.13 -16.78 16.06
CA ILE A 399 -32.32 -15.65 15.64
C ILE A 399 -31.80 -14.88 16.85
N GLY A 400 -30.54 -14.52 16.81
CA GLY A 400 -29.86 -13.82 17.89
C GLY A 400 -29.35 -14.75 19.00
N ASN A 401 -29.14 -14.18 20.18
CA ASN A 401 -28.74 -14.91 21.39
C ASN A 401 -29.98 -15.31 22.21
N ALA A 402 -29.78 -16.01 23.31
CA ALA A 402 -30.83 -16.38 24.28
C ALA A 402 -32.02 -17.12 23.67
N ASN A 403 -31.80 -18.08 22.77
CA ASN A 403 -32.87 -18.90 22.17
C ASN A 403 -33.94 -18.07 21.44
N GLY A 404 -33.53 -17.02 20.73
CA GLY A 404 -34.40 -16.17 19.93
C GLY A 404 -35.28 -15.21 20.74
N LYS A 405 -35.03 -15.04 22.05
CA LYS A 405 -35.83 -14.16 22.93
C LYS A 405 -35.30 -12.74 22.93
N PHE A 406 -36.21 -11.79 22.75
CA PHE A 406 -35.96 -10.36 22.82
C PHE A 406 -36.99 -9.71 23.74
N ILE A 407 -36.57 -8.67 24.44
CA ILE A 407 -37.43 -7.90 25.36
C ILE A 407 -37.32 -6.44 24.95
N THR A 408 -38.49 -5.74 24.91
CA THR A 408 -38.51 -4.32 24.61
C THR A 408 -37.93 -3.51 25.78
N ASP A 409 -37.10 -2.52 25.45
CA ASP A 409 -36.48 -1.58 26.38
C ASP A 409 -37.44 -0.48 26.83
N SER A 410 -36.94 0.53 27.57
CA SER A 410 -37.73 1.68 28.04
C SER A 410 -38.31 2.54 26.92
N THR A 411 -37.81 2.43 25.71
CA THR A 411 -38.34 3.11 24.51
C THR A 411 -39.33 2.24 23.74
N GLY A 412 -39.68 1.08 24.28
CA GLY A 412 -40.58 0.12 23.64
C GLY A 412 -39.95 -0.59 22.45
N THR A 413 -38.60 -0.67 22.37
CA THR A 413 -37.93 -1.20 21.17
C THR A 413 -36.93 -2.30 21.50
N PHE A 414 -36.63 -3.11 20.48
CA PHE A 414 -35.40 -3.90 20.37
C PHE A 414 -34.96 -3.98 18.93
N THR A 415 -33.66 -4.24 18.72
CA THR A 415 -33.09 -4.30 17.41
C THR A 415 -32.50 -5.68 17.14
N ILE A 416 -32.69 -6.19 15.93
CA ILE A 416 -32.08 -7.42 15.41
C ILE A 416 -31.11 -6.98 14.31
N THR A 417 -29.80 -7.18 14.50
CA THR A 417 -28.76 -6.77 13.55
C THR A 417 -28.03 -7.96 12.97
N ASP A 418 -27.20 -7.71 11.97
CA ASP A 418 -26.29 -8.70 11.38
C ASP A 418 -26.97 -9.87 10.66
N ILE A 419 -28.16 -9.64 10.14
CA ILE A 419 -28.94 -10.66 9.42
C ILE A 419 -28.62 -10.62 7.92
N ALA A 420 -28.41 -11.80 7.35
CA ALA A 420 -28.17 -11.94 5.92
C ALA A 420 -29.39 -11.43 5.11
N PRO A 421 -29.17 -10.63 4.06
CA PRO A 421 -30.24 -10.21 3.15
C PRO A 421 -30.96 -11.42 2.56
N GLY A 422 -32.29 -11.29 2.46
CA GLY A 422 -33.12 -12.38 1.94
C GLY A 422 -33.65 -13.32 3.02
N THR A 423 -33.08 -13.31 4.25
CA THR A 423 -33.63 -14.05 5.40
C THR A 423 -35.01 -13.53 5.71
N THR A 424 -35.96 -14.42 5.87
CA THR A 424 -37.32 -14.11 6.35
C THR A 424 -37.36 -14.35 7.84
N LEU A 425 -37.62 -13.30 8.63
CA LEU A 425 -37.81 -13.38 10.07
C LEU A 425 -39.31 -13.50 10.39
N ILE A 426 -39.62 -14.32 11.40
CA ILE A 426 -40.93 -14.48 12.01
C ILE A 426 -40.79 -13.98 13.43
N ILE A 427 -41.54 -12.93 13.78
CA ILE A 427 -41.47 -12.24 15.07
C ILE A 427 -42.81 -12.37 15.73
N LYS A 428 -42.86 -13.00 16.89
CA LYS A 428 -44.08 -13.28 17.64
C LYS A 428 -43.95 -12.80 19.10
N GLU A 429 -44.93 -12.08 19.58
CA GLU A 429 -45.01 -11.77 21.01
C GLU A 429 -45.33 -13.03 21.82
N THR A 430 -44.59 -13.26 22.89
CA THR A 430 -44.77 -14.43 23.77
C THR A 430 -45.24 -14.06 25.18
N ARG A 431 -45.02 -12.81 25.59
CA ARG A 431 -45.51 -12.29 26.88
C ARG A 431 -45.73 -10.78 26.75
N ALA A 432 -46.94 -10.36 27.03
CA ALA A 432 -47.29 -8.94 27.15
C ALA A 432 -46.75 -8.36 28.47
N LYS A 433 -46.69 -7.05 28.55
CA LYS A 433 -46.51 -6.31 29.81
C LYS A 433 -47.79 -6.38 30.62
N ASP A 434 -47.67 -6.39 31.95
CA ASP A 434 -48.83 -6.32 32.83
C ASP A 434 -49.69 -5.09 32.51
N GLY A 435 -51.01 -5.26 32.49
CA GLY A 435 -51.97 -4.23 32.07
C GLY A 435 -52.28 -4.22 30.56
N TYR A 436 -51.71 -5.15 29.80
CA TYR A 436 -51.94 -5.25 28.34
C TYR A 436 -52.41 -6.64 27.91
N LEU A 437 -53.21 -6.66 26.87
CA LEU A 437 -53.63 -7.90 26.23
C LEU A 437 -52.49 -8.43 25.35
N LEU A 438 -52.17 -9.72 25.47
CA LEU A 438 -51.22 -10.40 24.60
C LEU A 438 -51.80 -10.50 23.18
N ASP A 439 -51.08 -10.00 22.19
CA ASP A 439 -51.32 -10.28 20.76
C ASP A 439 -50.20 -11.20 20.23
N ASP A 440 -50.48 -12.48 20.20
CA ASP A 440 -49.54 -13.50 19.77
C ASP A 440 -49.52 -13.73 18.24
N THR A 441 -50.14 -12.83 17.46
CA THR A 441 -50.16 -12.85 16.01
C THR A 441 -48.77 -12.58 15.47
N PRO A 442 -48.11 -13.50 14.77
CA PRO A 442 -46.77 -13.27 14.26
C PRO A 442 -46.76 -12.29 13.08
N GLN A 443 -45.76 -11.43 13.02
CA GLN A 443 -45.43 -10.67 11.80
C GLN A 443 -44.20 -11.27 11.12
N THR A 444 -44.17 -11.21 9.79
CA THR A 444 -43.06 -11.69 8.97
C THR A 444 -42.41 -10.55 8.20
N VAL A 445 -41.07 -10.57 8.11
CA VAL A 445 -40.33 -9.57 7.37
C VAL A 445 -39.15 -10.21 6.66
N LYS A 446 -38.94 -9.86 5.39
CA LYS A 446 -37.76 -10.26 4.61
C LYS A 446 -36.69 -9.19 4.74
N VAL A 447 -35.55 -9.55 5.35
CA VAL A 447 -34.42 -8.63 5.58
C VAL A 447 -33.83 -8.20 4.24
N LYS A 448 -33.54 -6.90 4.10
CA LYS A 448 -32.88 -6.33 2.93
C LYS A 448 -31.47 -5.92 3.27
N SER A 449 -30.63 -5.86 2.26
CA SER A 449 -29.22 -5.45 2.37
C SER A 449 -29.12 -3.97 2.76
N ASN A 450 -28.31 -3.68 3.77
CA ASN A 450 -28.05 -2.32 4.27
C ASN A 450 -29.32 -1.55 4.70
N GLU A 451 -30.36 -2.25 5.13
CA GLU A 451 -31.62 -1.63 5.53
C GLU A 451 -31.99 -2.08 6.95
N MET A 452 -32.44 -1.12 7.78
CA MET A 452 -33.07 -1.36 9.07
C MET A 452 -34.58 -1.21 8.87
N ILE A 453 -35.28 -2.35 8.77
CA ILE A 453 -36.74 -2.38 8.55
C ILE A 453 -37.42 -2.21 9.91
N THR A 454 -38.41 -1.32 10.02
CA THR A 454 -39.18 -1.15 11.23
C THR A 454 -40.47 -1.95 11.19
N LEU A 455 -40.72 -2.77 12.22
CA LEU A 455 -41.98 -3.44 12.46
C LEU A 455 -42.62 -2.87 13.72
N GLU A 456 -43.89 -2.56 13.66
CA GLU A 456 -44.65 -2.06 14.77
C GLU A 456 -45.68 -3.09 15.22
N PHE A 457 -45.64 -3.40 16.54
CA PHE A 457 -46.59 -4.24 17.22
C PHE A 457 -47.38 -3.39 18.20
N ARG A 458 -48.69 -3.61 18.29
CA ARG A 458 -49.59 -2.84 19.11
C ARG A 458 -50.27 -3.75 20.12
N ASN A 459 -50.28 -3.41 21.45
CA ASN A 459 -51.10 -4.07 22.42
C ASN A 459 -52.21 -3.13 22.91
N GLN A 460 -53.35 -3.72 23.10
CA GLN A 460 -54.45 -3.01 23.70
C GLN A 460 -54.31 -3.04 25.23
N PRO A 461 -54.38 -1.90 25.92
CA PRO A 461 -54.46 -1.91 27.37
C PRO A 461 -55.69 -2.67 27.83
N LEU A 462 -55.54 -3.37 28.93
CA LEU A 462 -56.68 -4.03 29.56
C LEU A 462 -57.65 -2.96 30.08
N GLY A 463 -58.93 -3.32 30.17
CA GLY A 463 -59.97 -2.45 30.72
C GLY A 463 -60.14 -2.57 32.22
N GLY A 464 -61.25 -2.05 32.74
CA GLY A 464 -61.58 -2.12 34.16
C GLY A 464 -63.08 -2.06 34.44
N LEU A 465 -63.45 -2.42 35.66
CA LEU A 465 -64.81 -2.32 36.17
C LEU A 465 -64.80 -1.50 37.44
N ARG A 466 -65.63 -0.43 37.46
CA ARG A 466 -65.93 0.38 38.61
C ARG A 466 -67.38 0.11 39.04
N ILE A 467 -67.60 -0.40 40.25
CA ILE A 467 -68.92 -0.56 40.82
C ILE A 467 -69.15 0.57 41.83
N ILE A 468 -70.29 1.26 41.74
CA ILE A 468 -70.65 2.32 42.64
C ILE A 468 -71.95 1.88 43.33
N LYS A 469 -71.88 1.69 44.62
CA LYS A 469 -73.02 1.26 45.44
C LYS A 469 -73.61 2.43 46.21
N LEU A 470 -74.85 2.70 45.95
CA LEU A 470 -75.55 3.86 46.52
C LEU A 470 -76.86 3.48 47.18
N ASP A 471 -77.25 4.29 48.15
CA ASP A 471 -78.65 4.33 48.72
C ASP A 471 -79.60 4.79 47.61
N SER A 472 -80.67 4.05 47.39
CA SER A 472 -81.66 4.34 46.34
C SER A 472 -82.40 5.66 46.50
N VAL A 473 -82.53 6.13 47.74
CA VAL A 473 -83.27 7.35 48.11
C VAL A 473 -82.35 8.55 48.24
N THR A 474 -81.31 8.43 49.06
CA THR A 474 -80.43 9.55 49.42
C THR A 474 -79.26 9.73 48.46
N LYS A 475 -79.00 8.73 47.62
CA LYS A 475 -77.86 8.65 46.74
C LYS A 475 -76.51 8.69 47.43
N LYS A 476 -76.50 8.47 48.76
CA LYS A 476 -75.27 8.38 49.52
C LYS A 476 -74.53 7.04 49.25
N PRO A 477 -73.23 7.02 49.30
CA PRO A 477 -72.46 5.79 49.14
C PRO A 477 -72.71 4.80 50.26
N LEU A 478 -72.66 3.51 49.95
CA LEU A 478 -72.82 2.42 50.89
C LEU A 478 -71.51 1.62 50.98
N GLU A 479 -70.85 1.77 52.14
CA GLU A 479 -69.62 1.04 52.49
C GLU A 479 -69.96 -0.37 53.03
N GLY A 480 -69.09 -1.36 52.70
CA GLY A 480 -69.18 -2.71 53.29
C GLY A 480 -70.14 -3.66 52.58
N VAL A 481 -70.68 -3.27 51.42
CA VAL A 481 -71.55 -4.15 50.63
C VAL A 481 -70.69 -5.12 49.87
N GLN A 482 -71.02 -6.42 49.87
CA GLN A 482 -70.23 -7.49 49.21
C GLN A 482 -70.82 -7.90 47.89
N PHE A 483 -69.94 -7.96 46.91
CA PHE A 483 -70.21 -8.45 45.55
C PHE A 483 -69.40 -9.68 45.26
N ARG A 484 -69.97 -10.65 44.59
CA ARG A 484 -69.23 -11.71 43.89
C ARG A 484 -69.12 -11.32 42.40
N ILE A 485 -67.89 -11.29 41.93
CA ILE A 485 -67.59 -10.93 40.56
C ILE A 485 -66.83 -12.09 39.87
N THR A 486 -67.40 -12.61 38.83
CA THR A 486 -66.83 -13.72 38.05
C THR A 486 -66.89 -13.39 36.58
N TYR A 487 -66.10 -14.10 35.81
CA TYR A 487 -66.28 -14.17 34.34
C TYR A 487 -67.54 -14.97 34.02
N SER A 488 -68.06 -14.89 32.82
CA SER A 488 -69.26 -15.62 32.40
C SER A 488 -69.13 -17.15 32.44
N ASP A 489 -67.88 -17.68 32.45
CA ASP A 489 -67.59 -19.10 32.64
C ASP A 489 -67.53 -19.52 34.11
N GLY A 490 -67.72 -18.60 35.01
CA GLY A 490 -67.68 -18.83 36.44
C GLY A 490 -66.34 -18.73 37.12
N SER A 491 -65.26 -18.48 36.33
CA SER A 491 -63.94 -18.24 36.90
C SER A 491 -63.89 -16.90 37.66
N PHE A 492 -63.02 -16.83 38.66
CA PHE A 492 -62.91 -15.62 39.50
C PHE A 492 -62.07 -14.58 38.77
N VAL A 493 -62.45 -13.32 38.86
CA VAL A 493 -61.69 -12.18 38.41
C VAL A 493 -60.51 -11.96 39.36
N ALA A 494 -59.27 -11.80 38.81
CA ALA A 494 -58.09 -11.46 39.58
C ALA A 494 -58.23 -10.04 40.15
N ASP A 495 -57.69 -9.83 41.36
CA ASP A 495 -57.63 -8.49 41.96
C ASP A 495 -56.44 -7.69 41.33
N GLU A 496 -56.32 -6.45 41.73
CA GLU A 496 -55.24 -5.57 41.34
C GLU A 496 -53.84 -6.21 41.59
N GLY A 497 -53.02 -6.38 40.57
CA GLY A 497 -51.74 -7.03 40.66
C GLY A 497 -51.76 -8.54 40.37
N GLY A 498 -52.81 -9.10 39.78
CA GLY A 498 -52.87 -10.49 39.32
C GLY A 498 -53.15 -11.50 40.45
N LYS A 499 -53.53 -11.07 41.63
CA LYS A 499 -53.98 -11.96 42.72
C LYS A 499 -55.43 -12.24 42.55
N LEU A 500 -55.83 -13.51 42.65
CA LEU A 500 -57.21 -13.90 42.65
C LEU A 500 -57.87 -13.42 44.00
N SER A 501 -59.01 -12.73 43.90
CA SER A 501 -59.77 -12.44 45.05
C SER A 501 -60.21 -13.74 45.76
N SER A 502 -60.28 -13.74 47.08
CA SER A 502 -60.78 -14.86 47.87
C SER A 502 -62.21 -15.14 47.46
N ASN A 503 -62.44 -16.22 46.68
CA ASN A 503 -63.77 -16.61 46.19
C ASN A 503 -64.49 -15.59 45.28
N GLY A 504 -63.79 -14.68 44.60
CA GLY A 504 -64.34 -13.62 43.74
C GLY A 504 -65.18 -12.60 44.53
N LEU A 505 -64.97 -12.47 45.86
CA LEU A 505 -65.72 -11.55 46.74
C LEU A 505 -64.98 -10.22 46.86
N TYR A 506 -65.68 -9.15 46.57
CA TYR A 506 -65.21 -7.77 46.69
C TYR A 506 -66.15 -7.01 47.64
N MET A 507 -65.67 -6.01 48.33
CA MET A 507 -66.45 -5.20 49.27
C MET A 507 -66.27 -3.72 48.94
N THR A 508 -67.37 -2.96 48.96
CA THR A 508 -67.33 -1.52 48.67
C THR A 508 -66.58 -0.78 49.79
N ASP A 509 -65.78 0.20 49.38
CA ASP A 509 -65.07 1.12 50.27
C ASP A 509 -65.93 2.21 50.86
N ALA A 510 -65.37 3.19 51.61
CA ALA A 510 -66.05 4.33 52.20
C ALA A 510 -66.73 5.24 51.15
N ASN A 511 -66.38 5.20 49.93
CA ASN A 511 -66.98 5.90 48.78
C ASN A 511 -68.08 5.06 48.11
N GLY A 512 -68.33 3.85 48.63
CA GLY A 512 -69.26 2.89 48.05
C GLY A 512 -68.72 2.25 46.76
N GLU A 513 -67.37 2.28 46.51
CA GLU A 513 -66.78 1.84 45.28
C GLU A 513 -66.07 0.48 45.42
N ILE A 514 -66.08 -0.27 44.33
CA ILE A 514 -65.14 -1.35 43.98
C ILE A 514 -64.53 -0.99 42.63
N LEU A 515 -63.17 -0.92 42.55
CA LEU A 515 -62.46 -0.68 41.32
C LEU A 515 -61.58 -1.89 41.02
N ILE A 516 -61.85 -2.53 39.92
CA ILE A 516 -61.03 -3.64 39.38
C ILE A 516 -60.41 -3.17 38.05
N ARG A 517 -59.09 -3.32 37.94
CA ARG A 517 -58.31 -2.95 36.75
C ARG A 517 -57.73 -4.20 36.07
N ASP A 518 -57.19 -4.02 34.94
CA ASP A 518 -56.47 -5.05 34.16
C ASP A 518 -57.33 -6.28 33.83
N ILE A 519 -58.57 -6.03 33.48
CA ILE A 519 -59.55 -7.05 33.11
C ILE A 519 -60.20 -6.76 31.77
N VAL A 520 -60.55 -7.79 31.05
CA VAL A 520 -61.39 -7.72 29.85
C VAL A 520 -62.32 -8.93 29.80
N GLY A 521 -63.46 -8.77 29.16
CA GLY A 521 -64.40 -9.86 28.92
C GLY A 521 -65.75 -9.62 29.56
N THR A 522 -66.63 -10.63 29.55
CA THR A 522 -67.95 -10.58 30.08
C THR A 522 -67.92 -11.00 31.53
N LEU A 523 -68.32 -10.07 32.41
CA LEU A 523 -68.36 -10.26 33.85
C LEU A 523 -69.77 -10.41 34.33
N VAL A 524 -69.97 -11.24 35.39
CA VAL A 524 -71.19 -11.38 36.14
C VAL A 524 -70.96 -10.80 37.54
N VAL A 525 -71.66 -9.71 37.86
CA VAL A 525 -71.56 -8.98 39.14
C VAL A 525 -72.80 -9.29 39.95
N THR A 526 -72.65 -9.97 41.09
CA THR A 526 -73.77 -10.39 41.95
C THR A 526 -73.57 -9.84 43.32
N GLU A 527 -74.52 -9.06 43.84
CA GLU A 527 -74.52 -8.65 45.20
C GLU A 527 -74.85 -9.84 46.09
N VAL A 528 -73.98 -10.20 47.03
CA VAL A 528 -74.14 -11.37 47.90
C VAL A 528 -74.47 -11.02 49.31
N LYS A 529 -74.11 -9.80 49.76
CA LYS A 529 -74.39 -9.33 51.11
C LYS A 529 -74.52 -7.81 51.18
N THR A 530 -75.63 -7.31 51.73
CA THR A 530 -75.80 -5.88 52.01
C THR A 530 -75.38 -5.54 53.44
N ILE A 531 -75.40 -4.26 53.79
CA ILE A 531 -75.16 -3.75 55.14
C ILE A 531 -76.46 -3.65 55.96
N PRO A 532 -76.39 -3.63 57.32
CA PRO A 532 -77.58 -3.49 58.17
C PRO A 532 -78.37 -2.23 57.77
N GLY A 533 -79.72 -2.37 57.78
CA GLY A 533 -80.65 -1.29 57.44
C GLY A 533 -80.99 -1.16 55.96
N TYR A 534 -80.47 -2.07 55.11
CA TYR A 534 -80.77 -2.08 53.70
C TYR A 534 -81.24 -3.46 53.24
N THR A 535 -81.93 -3.50 52.14
CA THR A 535 -82.35 -4.71 51.45
C THR A 535 -81.73 -4.73 50.04
N ILE A 536 -81.32 -5.94 49.55
CA ILE A 536 -80.86 -6.14 48.18
C ILE A 536 -82.07 -6.01 47.27
N ASP A 537 -81.90 -5.27 46.16
CA ASP A 537 -82.90 -5.26 45.11
C ASP A 537 -82.71 -6.52 44.23
N GLU A 538 -83.64 -7.47 44.35
CA GLU A 538 -83.55 -8.75 43.62
C GLU A 538 -83.57 -8.56 42.12
N ALA A 539 -84.14 -7.47 41.59
CA ALA A 539 -84.18 -7.20 40.15
C ALA A 539 -82.79 -6.81 39.56
N THR A 540 -81.97 -6.18 40.40
CA THR A 540 -80.64 -5.74 40.02
C THR A 540 -79.54 -6.48 40.77
N ARG A 541 -79.85 -7.55 41.48
CA ARG A 541 -78.93 -8.33 42.32
C ARG A 541 -77.79 -8.92 41.55
N SER A 542 -78.01 -9.40 40.31
CA SER A 542 -76.99 -9.95 39.41
C SER A 542 -77.09 -9.26 38.07
N GLN A 543 -75.99 -8.72 37.63
CA GLN A 543 -75.89 -7.99 36.37
C GLN A 543 -74.69 -8.50 35.56
N THR A 544 -74.86 -8.53 34.27
CA THR A 544 -73.78 -8.88 33.33
C THR A 544 -73.25 -7.61 32.64
N ILE A 545 -71.96 -7.43 32.67
CA ILE A 545 -71.28 -6.28 32.04
C ILE A 545 -70.13 -6.75 31.18
N VAL A 546 -69.94 -6.13 30.02
CA VAL A 546 -68.81 -6.39 29.14
C VAL A 546 -67.78 -5.30 29.37
N VAL A 547 -66.57 -5.70 29.77
CA VAL A 547 -65.39 -4.81 29.84
C VAL A 547 -64.59 -5.01 28.58
N ASN A 548 -64.46 -3.96 27.77
CA ASN A 548 -63.63 -3.95 26.56
C ASN A 548 -62.21 -3.50 26.91
N PRO A 549 -61.22 -3.82 26.06
CA PRO A 549 -59.91 -3.22 26.17
C PRO A 549 -59.97 -1.69 26.20
N ASP A 550 -59.09 -1.06 26.97
CA ASP A 550 -59.00 0.40 27.17
C ASP A 550 -60.28 1.09 27.63
N ASP A 551 -61.20 0.35 28.30
CA ASP A 551 -62.47 0.88 28.74
C ASP A 551 -62.67 0.64 30.26
N LEU A 552 -63.02 1.68 30.99
CA LEU A 552 -63.44 1.58 32.42
C LEU A 552 -64.96 1.62 32.52
N GLN A 553 -65.56 0.44 32.52
CA GLN A 553 -67.01 0.30 32.69
C GLN A 553 -67.44 0.70 34.08
N THR A 554 -68.53 1.47 34.21
CA THR A 554 -69.07 1.86 35.49
C THR A 554 -70.45 1.26 35.66
N LEU A 555 -70.63 0.48 36.76
CA LEU A 555 -71.88 -0.13 37.14
C LEU A 555 -72.39 0.52 38.44
N ILE A 556 -73.53 1.17 38.36
CA ILE A 556 -74.17 1.78 39.53
C ILE A 556 -75.28 0.86 40.07
N VAL A 557 -75.16 0.45 41.33
CA VAL A 557 -76.08 -0.46 41.97
C VAL A 557 -76.69 0.22 43.18
N TYR A 558 -77.97 0.09 43.33
CA TYR A 558 -78.71 0.72 44.41
C TYR A 558 -79.24 -0.32 45.44
N ASN A 559 -79.23 0.02 46.73
CA ASN A 559 -80.01 -0.72 47.75
C ASN A 559 -81.06 0.17 48.34
N VAL A 560 -82.18 -0.45 48.69
CA VAL A 560 -83.33 0.22 49.28
C VAL A 560 -83.20 0.20 50.80
N PRO A 561 -83.34 1.33 51.47
CA PRO A 561 -83.39 1.32 52.91
C PRO A 561 -84.49 0.41 53.37
N ALA A 562 -84.21 -0.41 54.38
CA ALA A 562 -85.19 -1.27 54.95
C ALA A 562 -86.28 -0.43 55.68
N GLY A 563 -87.47 -0.67 55.33
CA GLY A 563 -88.59 -0.03 56.04
C GLY A 563 -88.71 -0.46 57.51
N GLY A 564 -89.15 0.43 58.34
CA GLY A 564 -89.40 0.14 59.77
C GLY A 564 -90.87 0.23 60.09
N LEU A 565 -91.32 -0.64 61.00
CA LEU A 565 -92.63 -0.58 61.55
C LEU A 565 -92.52 -0.16 63.03
N GLN A 566 -93.18 0.94 63.39
CA GLN A 566 -93.28 1.37 64.74
C GLN A 566 -94.72 1.11 65.20
N ILE A 567 -94.85 0.34 66.24
CA ILE A 567 -96.16 0.10 66.90
C ILE A 567 -96.14 0.84 68.18
N ILE A 568 -97.13 1.70 68.40
CA ILE A 568 -97.35 2.42 69.63
C ILE A 568 -98.65 1.90 70.22
N LYS A 569 -98.57 1.38 71.46
CA LYS A 569 -99.70 1.00 72.22
C LYS A 569 -99.95 2.04 73.32
N SER A 570 -101.13 2.63 73.36
CA SER A 570 -101.50 3.62 74.34
C SER A 570 -102.80 3.20 75.01
N ASP A 571 -102.98 3.69 76.20
CA ASP A 571 -104.29 3.63 76.94
C ASP A 571 -105.29 4.52 76.19
N GLU A 572 -106.53 4.03 76.07
CA GLU A 572 -107.52 4.71 75.24
C GLU A 572 -108.12 5.99 75.99
N ASP A 573 -108.18 5.94 77.32
CA ASP A 573 -108.78 7.05 78.07
C ASP A 573 -107.78 8.14 78.47
N THR A 574 -106.49 7.77 78.69
CA THR A 574 -105.51 8.71 79.24
C THR A 574 -104.48 9.12 78.13
N GLY A 575 -104.41 8.36 77.02
CA GLY A 575 -103.40 8.57 75.99
C GLY A 575 -102.01 8.19 76.39
N GLU A 576 -101.71 7.69 77.58
CA GLU A 576 -100.37 7.28 78.02
C GLU A 576 -99.92 6.04 77.32
N ARG A 577 -98.58 5.96 77.04
CA ARG A 577 -97.97 4.80 76.39
C ARG A 577 -97.88 3.61 77.33
N LEU A 578 -98.39 2.44 76.89
CA LEU A 578 -98.37 1.21 77.67
C LEU A 578 -97.18 0.35 77.38
N GLY A 579 -96.26 0.24 78.38
CA GLY A 579 -95.06 -0.60 78.27
C GLY A 579 -95.34 -2.07 78.59
N GLY A 580 -94.55 -3.00 78.11
CA GLY A 580 -94.61 -4.43 78.37
C GLY A 580 -95.70 -5.20 77.63
N VAL A 581 -96.43 -4.58 76.71
CA VAL A 581 -97.38 -5.27 75.82
C VAL A 581 -96.68 -6.09 74.82
N LYS A 582 -97.04 -7.36 74.70
CA LYS A 582 -96.45 -8.26 73.66
C LYS A 582 -97.30 -8.21 72.41
N PHE A 583 -96.65 -8.02 71.28
CA PHE A 583 -97.29 -8.11 69.98
C PHE A 583 -96.63 -9.26 69.20
N GLU A 584 -97.37 -9.94 68.42
CA GLU A 584 -96.90 -10.85 67.36
C GLU A 584 -97.14 -10.15 66.05
N ILE A 585 -96.02 -9.95 65.30
CA ILE A 585 -96.08 -9.32 63.98
C ILE A 585 -95.94 -10.41 62.97
N ARG A 586 -96.83 -10.50 62.01
CA ARG A 586 -96.81 -11.48 60.95
C ARG A 586 -96.84 -10.78 59.60
N LYS A 587 -96.14 -11.33 58.65
CA LYS A 587 -96.31 -10.98 57.23
C LYS A 587 -97.72 -11.41 56.78
N ILE A 588 -98.15 -10.89 55.64
CA ILE A 588 -99.43 -11.26 55.03
C ILE A 588 -99.53 -12.78 54.75
N ASN A 589 -98.40 -13.44 54.48
CA ASN A 589 -98.29 -14.89 54.23
C ASN A 589 -98.40 -15.73 55.56
N GLY A 590 -98.53 -15.10 56.70
CA GLY A 590 -98.64 -15.74 58.02
C GLY A 590 -97.32 -16.02 58.71
N GLU A 591 -96.22 -15.73 58.18
CA GLU A 591 -94.86 -15.89 58.73
C GLU A 591 -94.64 -14.85 59.85
N ILE A 592 -94.16 -15.29 61.03
CA ILE A 592 -93.79 -14.39 62.12
C ILE A 592 -92.48 -13.67 61.78
N LEU A 593 -92.51 -12.35 61.95
CA LEU A 593 -91.34 -11.53 61.73
C LEU A 593 -90.34 -11.65 62.87
#